data_ab4611dd1e51e9adaaeaa26bd83b3053
#
_entry.id   ab4611dd1e51e9adaaeaa26bd83b3053
#
_cell.length_a   1.000
_cell.length_b   1.000
_cell.length_c   1.000
_cell.angle_alpha   90.00
_cell.angle_beta   90.00
_cell.angle_gamma   90.00
#
_symmetry.space_group_name_H-M   'P 1'
#
loop_
_entity.id
_entity.type
_entity.pdbx_description
1 polymer ?
#
loop_
_entity_poly.entity_id
_entity_poly.type
_entity_poly.pdbx_seq_one_letter_code
_entity_poly.pdbx_strand_id
1 'polypeptide(L)'
;MKLTKYLAVLCCGTLFAACENPIQDDLNVDNPENYTRIYTVNAVDDASKNTLSFPLERDTSLMVYANLSGIRNPGCDVTVKFRVAPELVDTYNQKHQSNYPMMLDGSYTIENLEAVIPNGKYISSPIRIAINSQAFDGVGVFLLPVSIESVTPGLAINESLQTAYLRINGYYTENPFPRYDRSGWSIAGFSTQEAEATSTYPNRGLAVSIIDGENNTYWGTQWRNAKPGPPHWIAVDMGAPKELHGLTIRGRSDKEGSDVPKSSGNPRIFNIDVSDDNQNWTHAGTFTVENRIENEVYLDHKALSLIHISEP
;
A
#
# COMPACT_ATOMS: atom_id res chain seq x y z
N MET A 1 39.59 -56.95 51.50
CA MET A 1 38.18 -56.93 51.00
C MET A 1 37.86 -55.53 50.52
N LYS A 2 38.18 -55.16 49.25
CA LYS A 2 37.82 -53.92 48.64
C LYS A 2 37.39 -54.21 47.20
N LEU A 3 36.14 -54.02 46.94
CA LEU A 3 35.50 -54.23 45.65
C LEU A 3 35.74 -53.00 44.75
N THR A 4 36.49 -53.18 43.68
CA THR A 4 36.77 -52.15 42.70
C THR A 4 35.65 -52.09 41.71
N LYS A 5 34.96 -50.96 41.64
CA LYS A 5 33.94 -50.65 40.67
C LYS A 5 34.59 -50.28 39.36
N TYR A 6 34.41 -51.08 38.33
CA TYR A 6 34.65 -50.67 36.95
C TYR A 6 33.36 -50.07 36.38
N LEU A 7 33.43 -48.78 36.16
CA LEU A 7 32.41 -48.01 35.44
C LEU A 7 32.68 -48.17 33.94
N ALA A 8 31.86 -48.96 33.30
CA ALA A 8 31.87 -49.03 31.84
C ALA A 8 31.26 -47.75 31.28
N VAL A 9 32.12 -46.91 30.70
CA VAL A 9 31.70 -45.80 29.88
C VAL A 9 31.19 -46.36 28.55
N LEU A 10 29.87 -46.49 28.43
CA LEU A 10 29.22 -46.80 27.17
C LEU A 10 29.27 -45.53 26.30
N CYS A 11 30.23 -45.48 25.36
CA CYS A 11 30.21 -44.47 24.29
C CYS A 11 28.93 -44.68 23.47
N CYS A 12 27.94 -43.90 23.76
CA CYS A 12 26.87 -43.61 22.80
C CYS A 12 27.46 -42.88 21.60
N GLY A 13 27.98 -43.63 20.64
CA GLY A 13 28.17 -43.14 19.29
C GLY A 13 26.81 -42.81 18.72
N THR A 14 26.43 -41.55 18.84
CA THR A 14 25.32 -41.06 18.06
C THR A 14 25.71 -41.12 16.59
N LEU A 15 25.25 -42.16 15.94
CA LEU A 15 25.15 -42.17 14.49
C LEU A 15 24.30 -40.95 14.13
N PHE A 16 24.91 -39.89 13.67
CA PHE A 16 24.29 -38.94 12.78
C PHE A 16 24.02 -39.72 11.49
N ALA A 17 22.94 -40.51 11.49
CA ALA A 17 22.31 -40.85 10.24
C ALA A 17 21.91 -39.48 9.64
N ALA A 18 22.72 -38.97 8.71
CA ALA A 18 22.27 -38.01 7.76
C ALA A 18 20.95 -38.59 7.26
N CYS A 19 19.87 -37.87 7.42
CA CYS A 19 18.64 -38.14 6.70
C CYS A 19 18.97 -37.93 5.21
N GLU A 20 19.61 -38.88 4.60
CA GLU A 20 19.49 -39.11 3.18
C GLU A 20 18.01 -39.43 2.99
N ASN A 21 17.34 -38.64 2.23
CA ASN A 21 15.91 -38.75 2.01
C ASN A 21 15.67 -40.01 1.16
N PRO A 22 15.40 -41.20 1.76
CA PRO A 22 15.38 -42.45 1.03
C PRO A 22 14.24 -42.49 0.00
N ILE A 23 13.28 -41.58 0.10
CA ILE A 23 12.15 -41.48 -0.82
C ILE A 23 12.60 -41.03 -2.23
N GLN A 24 13.73 -40.34 -2.38
CA GLN A 24 14.21 -39.88 -3.70
C GLN A 24 14.82 -41.01 -4.54
N ASP A 25 15.43 -42.01 -3.90
CA ASP A 25 16.08 -43.10 -4.63
C ASP A 25 15.11 -44.24 -5.00
N ASP A 26 13.98 -44.34 -4.32
CA ASP A 26 12.94 -45.36 -4.59
C ASP A 26 11.91 -44.93 -5.66
N LEU A 27 11.87 -43.67 -6.03
CA LEU A 27 11.02 -43.21 -7.13
C LEU A 27 11.71 -43.48 -8.48
N ASN A 28 11.45 -44.67 -9.01
CA ASN A 28 11.85 -45.04 -10.38
C ASN A 28 11.01 -44.26 -11.39
N VAL A 29 11.28 -42.95 -11.52
CA VAL A 29 10.59 -42.03 -12.43
C VAL A 29 11.40 -41.91 -13.68
N ASP A 30 10.82 -42.29 -14.83
CA ASP A 30 11.44 -42.07 -16.14
C ASP A 30 11.63 -40.57 -16.40
N ASN A 31 12.86 -40.18 -16.76
CA ASN A 31 13.24 -38.81 -17.08
C ASN A 31 12.88 -37.78 -15.99
N PRO A 32 13.47 -37.89 -14.76
CA PRO A 32 13.15 -37.05 -13.62
C PRO A 32 13.37 -35.56 -13.90
N GLU A 33 14.18 -35.18 -14.86
CA GLU A 33 14.39 -33.82 -15.35
C GLU A 33 13.11 -33.20 -15.90
N ASN A 34 12.19 -34.00 -16.44
CA ASN A 34 10.90 -33.50 -16.95
C ASN A 34 9.98 -32.97 -15.85
N TYR A 35 10.26 -33.30 -14.60
CA TYR A 35 9.50 -32.83 -13.43
C TYR A 35 10.19 -31.66 -12.71
N THR A 36 11.41 -31.30 -13.13
CA THR A 36 12.14 -30.18 -12.58
C THR A 36 11.60 -28.88 -13.16
N ARG A 37 11.22 -27.94 -12.29
CA ARG A 37 10.67 -26.64 -12.66
C ARG A 37 11.32 -25.55 -11.83
N ILE A 38 11.53 -24.40 -12.47
CA ILE A 38 11.90 -23.17 -11.78
C ILE A 38 10.65 -22.34 -11.53
N TYR A 39 10.57 -21.76 -10.34
CA TYR A 39 9.48 -20.90 -9.93
C TYR A 39 9.98 -19.85 -8.92
N THR A 40 9.18 -18.85 -8.59
CA THR A 40 9.46 -17.95 -7.46
C THR A 40 8.51 -18.24 -6.30
N VAL A 41 9.07 -18.43 -5.11
CA VAL A 41 8.25 -18.63 -3.88
C VAL A 41 7.37 -17.42 -3.59
N ASN A 42 7.78 -16.23 -4.04
CA ASN A 42 7.01 -15.01 -3.87
C ASN A 42 5.71 -14.98 -4.72
N ALA A 43 5.53 -15.94 -5.63
CA ALA A 43 4.29 -16.13 -6.38
C ALA A 43 3.30 -17.08 -5.69
N VAL A 44 3.75 -17.83 -4.66
CA VAL A 44 2.88 -18.72 -3.88
C VAL A 44 1.96 -17.83 -3.02
N ASP A 45 0.67 -18.22 -2.93
CA ASP A 45 -0.36 -17.45 -2.20
C ASP A 45 -0.59 -16.00 -2.71
N ASP A 46 -0.24 -15.79 -3.99
CA ASP A 46 -0.67 -14.67 -4.79
C ASP A 46 -0.13 -13.29 -4.44
N ALA A 47 0.71 -13.10 -3.49
CA ALA A 47 1.57 -11.91 -3.45
C ALA A 47 2.36 -11.74 -2.15
N SER A 48 3.55 -11.25 -2.29
CA SER A 48 4.28 -10.65 -1.18
C SER A 48 3.62 -9.33 -0.79
N LYS A 49 2.92 -9.31 0.35
CA LYS A 49 2.24 -8.13 0.89
C LYS A 49 3.16 -7.44 1.89
N ASN A 50 3.50 -6.19 1.62
CA ASN A 50 4.32 -5.38 2.49
C ASN A 50 3.55 -4.11 2.87
N THR A 51 3.54 -3.76 4.15
CA THR A 51 2.94 -2.53 4.65
C THR A 51 4.07 -1.66 5.20
N LEU A 52 4.22 -0.47 4.64
CA LEU A 52 5.33 0.42 4.95
C LEU A 52 4.81 1.78 5.39
N SER A 53 5.28 2.26 6.55
CA SER A 53 5.08 3.64 6.96
C SER A 53 6.00 4.56 6.18
N PHE A 54 5.47 5.62 5.62
CA PHE A 54 6.23 6.66 4.90
C PHE A 54 6.42 7.91 5.79
N PRO A 55 7.53 8.65 5.62
CA PRO A 55 8.77 8.20 4.98
C PRO A 55 9.42 7.04 5.75
N LEU A 56 10.18 6.21 5.06
CA LEU A 56 10.91 5.12 5.71
C LEU A 56 12.01 5.68 6.60
N GLU A 57 12.07 5.20 7.84
CA GLU A 57 13.14 5.56 8.78
C GLU A 57 14.48 4.87 8.48
N ARG A 58 14.42 3.79 7.72
CA ARG A 58 15.58 2.95 7.36
C ARG A 58 15.46 2.45 5.94
N ASP A 59 16.62 2.16 5.33
CA ASP A 59 16.68 1.46 4.06
C ASP A 59 15.92 0.14 4.15
N THR A 60 14.89 0.02 3.35
CA THR A 60 14.04 -1.16 3.27
C THR A 60 14.24 -1.83 1.91
N SER A 61 14.35 -3.15 1.93
CA SER A 61 14.47 -3.92 0.69
C SER A 61 13.52 -5.12 0.72
N LEU A 62 12.92 -5.38 -0.43
CA LEU A 62 12.19 -6.62 -0.70
C LEU A 62 13.11 -7.62 -1.35
N MET A 63 12.86 -8.91 -1.10
CA MET A 63 13.67 -10.01 -1.63
C MET A 63 12.81 -10.93 -2.47
N VAL A 64 13.28 -11.25 -3.66
CA VAL A 64 12.69 -12.24 -4.55
C VAL A 64 13.68 -13.37 -4.77
N TYR A 65 13.20 -14.61 -4.72
CA TYR A 65 14.03 -15.80 -4.85
C TYR A 65 13.53 -16.66 -6.00
N ALA A 66 14.44 -17.31 -6.69
CA ALA A 66 14.13 -18.43 -7.56
C ALA A 66 14.27 -19.75 -6.79
N ASN A 67 13.36 -20.67 -7.04
CA ASN A 67 13.34 -21.97 -6.41
C ASN A 67 13.31 -23.07 -7.46
N LEU A 68 13.95 -24.16 -7.13
CA LEU A 68 13.93 -25.39 -7.89
C LEU A 68 12.92 -26.36 -7.26
N SER A 69 11.96 -26.82 -8.02
CA SER A 69 11.09 -27.93 -7.65
C SER A 69 11.45 -29.17 -8.46
N GLY A 70 10.99 -30.33 -8.04
CA GLY A 70 11.16 -31.58 -8.76
C GLY A 70 11.84 -32.65 -7.94
N ILE A 71 12.14 -33.76 -8.60
CA ILE A 71 12.61 -34.99 -7.95
C ILE A 71 14.13 -34.99 -7.78
N ARG A 72 14.84 -34.37 -8.72
CA ARG A 72 16.33 -34.33 -8.72
C ARG A 72 16.85 -32.92 -8.94
N ASN A 73 17.97 -32.65 -8.28
CA ASN A 73 18.79 -31.47 -8.56
C ASN A 73 19.52 -31.67 -9.90
N PRO A 74 19.64 -30.66 -10.75
CA PRO A 74 20.27 -30.78 -12.08
C PRO A 74 21.78 -31.06 -12.05
N GLY A 75 22.42 -31.01 -10.88
CA GLY A 75 23.85 -31.31 -10.73
C GLY A 75 24.79 -30.19 -11.18
N CYS A 76 24.28 -29.01 -11.44
CA CYS A 76 25.04 -27.82 -11.81
C CYS A 76 24.38 -26.57 -11.22
N ASP A 77 25.09 -25.46 -11.28
CA ASP A 77 24.53 -24.16 -10.96
C ASP A 77 23.44 -23.79 -11.97
N VAL A 78 22.36 -23.17 -11.47
CA VAL A 78 21.24 -22.69 -12.31
C VAL A 78 21.15 -21.18 -12.18
N THR A 79 21.40 -20.47 -13.27
CA THR A 79 21.21 -19.01 -13.35
C THR A 79 19.81 -18.71 -13.79
N VAL A 80 19.10 -17.91 -12.99
CA VAL A 80 17.73 -17.44 -13.26
C VAL A 80 17.75 -15.94 -13.48
N LYS A 81 17.32 -15.51 -14.65
CA LYS A 81 17.20 -14.11 -14.99
C LYS A 81 15.76 -13.65 -14.78
N PHE A 82 15.59 -12.55 -14.07
CA PHE A 82 14.31 -11.89 -13.83
C PHE A 82 14.17 -10.63 -14.68
N ARG A 83 12.96 -10.16 -14.82
CA ARG A 83 12.63 -8.85 -15.38
C ARG A 83 11.49 -8.21 -14.61
N VAL A 84 11.41 -6.90 -14.62
CA VAL A 84 10.19 -6.18 -14.24
C VAL A 84 9.19 -6.34 -15.38
N ALA A 85 7.92 -6.59 -15.05
CA ALA A 85 6.86 -6.92 -16.01
C ALA A 85 5.63 -6.00 -15.86
N PRO A 86 5.74 -4.70 -16.21
CA PRO A 86 4.68 -3.72 -16.04
C PRO A 86 3.37 -4.11 -16.74
N GLU A 87 3.48 -4.81 -17.85
CA GLU A 87 2.35 -5.30 -18.65
C GLU A 87 1.44 -6.29 -17.88
N LEU A 88 1.91 -6.84 -16.76
CA LEU A 88 1.13 -7.76 -15.93
C LEU A 88 0.30 -7.06 -14.85
N VAL A 89 0.43 -5.74 -14.68
CA VAL A 89 -0.33 -4.97 -13.68
C VAL A 89 -1.82 -5.05 -13.97
N ASP A 90 -2.23 -4.79 -15.20
CA ASP A 90 -3.65 -4.84 -15.59
C ASP A 90 -4.23 -6.25 -15.44
N THR A 91 -3.46 -7.28 -15.81
CA THR A 91 -3.87 -8.68 -15.65
C THR A 91 -4.10 -9.01 -14.17
N TYR A 92 -3.20 -8.56 -13.28
CA TYR A 92 -3.35 -8.72 -11.85
C TYR A 92 -4.60 -8.00 -11.34
N ASN A 93 -4.77 -6.74 -11.70
CA ASN A 93 -5.91 -5.92 -11.27
C ASN A 93 -7.25 -6.51 -11.72
N GLN A 94 -7.35 -6.98 -12.95
CA GLN A 94 -8.56 -7.65 -13.44
C GLN A 94 -8.89 -8.92 -12.65
N LYS A 95 -7.88 -9.77 -12.40
CA LYS A 95 -8.03 -11.01 -11.64
C LYS A 95 -8.51 -10.76 -10.20
N HIS A 96 -8.00 -9.69 -9.57
CA HIS A 96 -8.24 -9.39 -8.15
C HIS A 96 -9.28 -8.32 -7.90
N GLN A 97 -9.93 -7.80 -8.96
CA GLN A 97 -10.89 -6.69 -8.88
C GLN A 97 -10.31 -5.49 -8.12
N SER A 98 -9.05 -5.17 -8.40
CA SER A 98 -8.29 -4.07 -7.82
C SER A 98 -7.92 -3.04 -8.89
N ASN A 99 -7.39 -1.90 -8.46
CA ASN A 99 -6.90 -0.84 -9.34
C ASN A 99 -5.56 -0.31 -8.79
N TYR A 100 -4.62 -1.22 -8.53
CA TYR A 100 -3.31 -0.85 -8.00
C TYR A 100 -2.45 -0.30 -9.11
N PRO A 101 -1.88 0.91 -8.96
CA PRO A 101 -0.91 1.43 -9.90
C PRO A 101 0.41 0.66 -9.83
N MET A 102 1.13 0.69 -10.96
CA MET A 102 2.53 0.27 -10.99
C MET A 102 3.36 1.15 -10.04
N MET A 103 4.35 0.58 -9.37
CA MET A 103 5.34 1.38 -8.64
C MET A 103 6.03 2.37 -9.58
N LEU A 104 6.16 3.62 -9.12
CA LEU A 104 6.74 4.71 -9.89
C LEU A 104 8.23 4.53 -10.14
N ASP A 105 8.71 5.07 -11.24
CA ASP A 105 10.14 5.16 -11.50
C ASP A 105 10.84 5.96 -10.39
N GLY A 106 11.96 5.42 -9.90
CA GLY A 106 12.70 6.00 -8.79
C GLY A 106 12.18 5.60 -7.40
N SER A 107 10.98 4.98 -7.27
CA SER A 107 10.48 4.45 -5.99
C SER A 107 11.13 3.12 -5.60
N TYR A 108 11.84 2.48 -6.52
CA TYR A 108 12.60 1.27 -6.28
C TYR A 108 13.88 1.23 -7.11
N THR A 109 14.85 0.43 -6.66
CA THR A 109 16.08 0.14 -7.39
C THR A 109 16.40 -1.34 -7.30
N ILE A 110 16.71 -1.96 -8.42
CA ILE A 110 17.16 -3.35 -8.52
C ILE A 110 18.58 -3.35 -9.10
N GLU A 111 19.55 -3.73 -8.28
CA GLU A 111 20.97 -3.69 -8.69
C GLU A 111 21.32 -4.81 -9.68
N ASN A 112 20.68 -5.98 -9.50
CA ASN A 112 20.92 -7.15 -10.33
C ASN A 112 19.62 -7.95 -10.48
N LEU A 113 19.31 -8.33 -11.70
CA LEU A 113 18.15 -9.17 -12.04
C LEU A 113 18.51 -10.64 -12.27
N GLU A 114 19.73 -11.05 -11.92
CA GLU A 114 20.18 -12.43 -12.02
C GLU A 114 20.36 -13.03 -10.62
N ALA A 115 19.85 -14.24 -10.42
CA ALA A 115 19.99 -15.03 -9.23
C ALA A 115 20.54 -16.41 -9.58
N VAL A 116 21.41 -16.96 -8.75
CA VAL A 116 22.00 -18.28 -8.96
C VAL A 116 21.50 -19.23 -7.88
N ILE A 117 20.99 -20.39 -8.31
CA ILE A 117 20.76 -21.56 -7.45
C ILE A 117 22.03 -22.40 -7.54
N PRO A 118 22.84 -22.48 -6.48
CA PRO A 118 24.09 -23.26 -6.50
C PRO A 118 23.81 -24.75 -6.65
N ASN A 119 24.74 -25.47 -7.26
CA ASN A 119 24.67 -26.93 -7.36
C ASN A 119 24.35 -27.57 -5.99
N GLY A 120 23.42 -28.49 -5.98
CA GLY A 120 22.94 -29.17 -4.77
C GLY A 120 22.01 -28.33 -3.88
N LYS A 121 21.66 -27.11 -4.27
CA LYS A 121 20.68 -26.25 -3.58
C LYS A 121 19.38 -26.17 -4.35
N TYR A 122 18.33 -25.71 -3.66
CA TYR A 122 16.96 -25.59 -4.21
C TYR A 122 16.44 -24.15 -4.15
N ILE A 123 17.24 -23.21 -3.65
CA ILE A 123 16.92 -21.80 -3.55
C ILE A 123 18.10 -20.94 -4.02
N SER A 124 17.82 -19.88 -4.72
CA SER A 124 18.81 -18.95 -5.23
C SER A 124 19.31 -17.95 -4.18
N SER A 125 20.36 -17.21 -4.54
CA SER A 125 20.59 -15.88 -3.97
C SER A 125 19.37 -14.98 -4.24
N PRO A 126 19.09 -13.98 -3.36
CA PRO A 126 17.98 -13.08 -3.56
C PRO A 126 18.24 -12.04 -4.65
N ILE A 127 17.20 -11.69 -5.39
CA ILE A 127 17.11 -10.40 -6.05
C ILE A 127 16.69 -9.38 -5.00
N ARG A 128 17.51 -8.36 -4.80
CA ARG A 128 17.25 -7.30 -3.83
C ARG A 128 16.62 -6.10 -4.51
N ILE A 129 15.48 -5.66 -4.00
CA ILE A 129 14.72 -4.51 -4.48
C ILE A 129 14.70 -3.47 -3.35
N ALA A 130 15.54 -2.47 -3.46
CA ALA A 130 15.60 -1.37 -2.49
C ALA A 130 14.42 -0.41 -2.75
N ILE A 131 13.77 0.03 -1.68
CA ILE A 131 12.59 0.90 -1.73
C ILE A 131 13.00 2.33 -1.36
N ASN A 132 12.66 3.28 -2.23
CA ASN A 132 12.78 4.71 -1.98
C ASN A 132 11.39 5.30 -1.73
N SER A 133 11.03 5.48 -0.46
CA SER A 133 9.71 5.98 -0.07
C SER A 133 9.45 7.42 -0.45
N GLN A 134 10.48 8.23 -0.69
CA GLN A 134 10.33 9.64 -1.07
C GLN A 134 9.87 9.84 -2.52
N ALA A 135 9.99 8.80 -3.34
CA ALA A 135 9.56 8.86 -4.74
C ALA A 135 8.10 8.40 -4.94
N PHE A 136 7.40 8.02 -3.87
CA PHE A 136 5.95 7.79 -3.94
C PHE A 136 5.24 9.15 -3.86
N ASP A 137 4.23 9.33 -4.71
CA ASP A 137 3.48 10.59 -4.81
C ASP A 137 2.17 10.58 -4.00
N GLY A 138 1.96 9.55 -3.17
CA GLY A 138 0.79 9.40 -2.32
C GLY A 138 0.88 8.17 -1.42
N VAL A 139 -0.26 7.79 -0.89
CA VAL A 139 -0.46 6.58 -0.06
C VAL A 139 -1.25 5.53 -0.83
N GLY A 140 -1.38 4.33 -0.25
CA GLY A 140 -2.17 3.25 -0.86
C GLY A 140 -1.32 2.10 -1.34
N VAL A 141 -1.90 1.27 -2.20
CA VAL A 141 -1.28 0.02 -2.64
C VAL A 141 -0.66 0.20 -4.02
N PHE A 142 0.62 -0.06 -4.10
CA PHE A 142 1.41 -0.07 -5.34
C PHE A 142 1.82 -1.50 -5.67
N LEU A 143 1.94 -1.82 -6.96
CA LEU A 143 2.26 -3.15 -7.46
C LEU A 143 3.56 -3.13 -8.28
N LEU A 144 4.45 -4.09 -8.01
CA LEU A 144 5.65 -4.35 -8.80
C LEU A 144 5.70 -5.82 -9.20
N PRO A 145 5.30 -6.18 -10.42
CA PRO A 145 5.48 -7.53 -10.95
C PRO A 145 6.94 -7.78 -11.33
N VAL A 146 7.54 -8.82 -10.76
CA VAL A 146 8.89 -9.31 -11.10
C VAL A 146 8.78 -10.74 -11.57
N SER A 147 9.09 -10.98 -12.84
CA SER A 147 8.87 -12.27 -13.50
C SER A 147 10.18 -12.94 -13.90
N ILE A 148 10.22 -14.26 -13.85
CA ILE A 148 11.32 -15.04 -14.42
C ILE A 148 11.29 -14.86 -15.94
N GLU A 149 12.41 -14.41 -16.52
CA GLU A 149 12.58 -14.20 -17.96
C GLU A 149 13.20 -15.42 -18.63
N SER A 150 14.27 -15.97 -18.05
CA SER A 150 14.99 -17.10 -18.59
C SER A 150 15.74 -17.88 -17.52
N VAL A 151 16.11 -19.10 -17.86
CA VAL A 151 16.84 -20.03 -17.00
C VAL A 151 17.95 -20.69 -17.79
N THR A 152 19.17 -20.76 -17.21
CA THR A 152 20.35 -21.40 -17.80
C THR A 152 20.96 -22.37 -16.80
N PRO A 153 21.13 -23.69 -17.12
CA PRO A 153 20.70 -24.35 -18.34
C PRO A 153 19.18 -24.32 -18.51
N GLY A 154 18.67 -24.52 -19.68
CA GLY A 154 17.27 -24.39 -20.06
C GLY A 154 16.33 -25.38 -19.35
N LEU A 155 16.03 -25.10 -18.08
CA LEU A 155 14.99 -25.82 -17.32
C LEU A 155 13.63 -25.18 -17.55
N ALA A 156 12.57 -26.02 -17.45
CA ALA A 156 11.22 -25.51 -17.62
C ALA A 156 10.79 -24.59 -16.45
N ILE A 157 10.10 -23.51 -16.79
CA ILE A 157 9.54 -22.58 -15.82
C ILE A 157 8.12 -23.03 -15.46
N ASN A 158 7.73 -22.92 -14.21
CA ASN A 158 6.35 -23.08 -13.80
C ASN A 158 5.60 -21.76 -14.08
N GLU A 159 4.85 -21.73 -15.17
CA GLU A 159 4.16 -20.52 -15.66
C GLU A 159 3.18 -19.93 -14.63
N SER A 160 2.54 -20.76 -13.80
CA SER A 160 1.61 -20.30 -12.77
C SER A 160 2.32 -19.65 -11.56
N LEU A 161 3.63 -19.89 -11.40
CA LEU A 161 4.44 -19.40 -10.29
C LEU A 161 5.70 -18.66 -10.77
N GLN A 162 5.68 -18.11 -11.99
CA GLN A 162 6.84 -17.40 -12.55
C GLN A 162 6.93 -15.94 -12.17
N THR A 163 5.83 -15.32 -11.68
CA THR A 163 5.76 -13.89 -11.40
C THR A 163 5.50 -13.63 -9.92
N ALA A 164 6.43 -12.93 -9.29
CA ALA A 164 6.24 -12.34 -7.97
C ALA A 164 5.50 -11.01 -8.10
N TYR A 165 4.29 -10.92 -7.59
CA TYR A 165 3.55 -9.67 -7.49
C TYR A 165 3.83 -9.02 -6.14
N LEU A 166 4.78 -8.10 -6.09
CA LEU A 166 5.14 -7.39 -4.87
C LEU A 166 4.16 -6.25 -4.65
N ARG A 167 3.38 -6.31 -3.57
CA ARG A 167 2.45 -5.28 -3.18
C ARG A 167 3.02 -4.48 -2.02
N ILE A 168 3.07 -3.17 -2.16
CA ILE A 168 3.44 -2.23 -1.11
C ILE A 168 2.22 -1.39 -0.78
N ASN A 169 1.77 -1.46 0.48
CA ASN A 169 0.76 -0.58 1.01
C ASN A 169 1.47 0.53 1.82
N GLY A 170 1.57 1.71 1.21
CA GLY A 170 2.18 2.89 1.82
C GLY A 170 1.16 3.68 2.64
N TYR A 171 1.56 4.16 3.81
CA TYR A 171 0.75 5.02 4.67
C TYR A 171 1.62 5.98 5.47
N TYR A 172 1.05 7.08 5.96
CA TYR A 172 1.71 7.99 6.88
C TYR A 172 1.27 7.70 8.32
N THR A 173 2.24 7.60 9.23
CA THR A 173 1.96 7.52 10.68
C THR A 173 1.69 8.90 11.28
N GLU A 174 2.34 9.90 10.73
CA GLU A 174 2.18 11.31 11.07
C GLU A 174 2.17 12.12 9.77
N ASN A 175 1.50 13.26 9.78
CA ASN A 175 1.44 14.12 8.60
C ASN A 175 2.83 14.72 8.30
N PRO A 176 3.50 14.31 7.20
CA PRO A 176 4.81 14.84 6.85
C PRO A 176 4.74 16.19 6.14
N PHE A 177 3.54 16.68 5.79
CA PHE A 177 3.34 17.88 4.98
C PHE A 177 2.91 19.07 5.83
N PRO A 178 3.46 20.26 5.60
CA PRO A 178 2.98 21.47 6.25
C PRO A 178 1.57 21.81 5.77
N ARG A 179 0.72 22.30 6.67
CA ARG A 179 -0.60 22.81 6.30
C ARG A 179 -0.45 24.13 5.57
N TYR A 180 -1.24 24.32 4.51
CA TYR A 180 -1.29 25.58 3.79
C TYR A 180 -1.94 26.68 4.63
N ASP A 181 -1.43 27.91 4.51
CA ASP A 181 -2.11 29.11 4.98
C ASP A 181 -3.40 29.32 4.18
N ARG A 182 -4.49 29.53 4.89
CA ARG A 182 -5.85 29.68 4.32
C ARG A 182 -6.30 31.12 4.18
N SER A 183 -5.46 32.10 4.51
CA SER A 183 -5.82 33.53 4.53
C SER A 183 -6.28 34.07 3.15
N GLY A 184 -5.78 33.45 2.08
CA GLY A 184 -6.17 33.78 0.70
C GLY A 184 -7.28 32.88 0.12
N TRP A 185 -7.88 32.00 0.91
CA TRP A 185 -8.89 31.09 0.41
C TRP A 185 -10.28 31.72 0.39
N SER A 186 -11.11 31.24 -0.51
CA SER A 186 -12.52 31.65 -0.62
C SER A 186 -13.42 30.45 -0.94
N ILE A 187 -14.73 30.62 -0.68
CA ILE A 187 -15.72 29.62 -1.06
C ILE A 187 -16.12 29.86 -2.50
N ALA A 188 -15.81 28.92 -3.39
CA ALA A 188 -16.17 28.99 -4.81
C ALA A 188 -17.61 28.57 -5.07
N GLY A 189 -18.21 27.75 -4.20
CA GLY A 189 -19.59 27.32 -4.29
C GLY A 189 -19.97 26.33 -3.19
N PHE A 190 -21.26 26.11 -3.03
CA PHE A 190 -21.79 25.12 -2.08
C PHE A 190 -23.24 24.73 -2.46
N SER A 191 -23.67 23.57 -2.01
CA SER A 191 -25.04 23.09 -2.27
C SER A 191 -26.10 23.93 -1.56
N THR A 192 -26.01 24.03 -0.24
CA THR A 192 -26.92 24.83 0.61
C THR A 192 -26.22 25.23 1.90
N GLN A 193 -26.75 26.19 2.61
CA GLN A 193 -26.29 26.57 3.95
C GLN A 193 -27.45 27.03 4.83
N GLU A 194 -27.29 26.92 6.16
CA GLU A 194 -28.23 27.40 7.16
C GLU A 194 -27.56 28.35 8.13
N ALA A 195 -27.82 29.63 8.02
CA ALA A 195 -27.25 30.64 8.89
C ALA A 195 -27.72 30.46 10.35
N GLU A 196 -26.79 30.26 11.26
CA GLU A 196 -26.99 30.19 12.70
C GLU A 196 -26.13 31.25 13.44
N ALA A 197 -25.92 32.39 12.78
CA ALA A 197 -25.08 33.47 13.27
C ALA A 197 -25.46 33.92 14.68
N THR A 198 -24.45 34.18 15.50
CA THR A 198 -24.54 34.84 16.79
C THR A 198 -23.64 36.06 16.79
N SER A 199 -23.77 36.95 17.82
CA SER A 199 -22.87 38.08 17.94
C SER A 199 -21.39 37.67 18.11
N THR A 200 -21.13 36.50 18.69
CA THR A 200 -19.77 35.96 18.88
C THR A 200 -19.27 35.22 17.64
N TYR A 201 -20.17 34.51 16.94
CA TYR A 201 -19.83 33.66 15.80
C TYR A 201 -20.69 34.02 14.58
N PRO A 202 -20.36 35.10 13.87
CA PRO A 202 -21.18 35.61 12.75
C PRO A 202 -21.23 34.63 11.55
N ASN A 203 -20.21 33.79 11.37
CA ASN A 203 -20.14 32.84 10.25
C ASN A 203 -20.82 31.49 10.54
N ARG A 204 -21.32 31.28 11.76
CA ARG A 204 -21.84 29.97 12.17
C ARG A 204 -22.97 29.51 11.25
N GLY A 205 -22.85 28.29 10.73
CA GLY A 205 -23.78 27.68 9.78
C GLY A 205 -23.51 28.02 8.31
N LEU A 206 -22.68 29.01 8.02
CA LEU A 206 -22.33 29.43 6.66
C LEU A 206 -21.18 28.60 6.07
N ALA A 207 -21.12 28.50 4.76
CA ALA A 207 -20.07 27.79 4.03
C ALA A 207 -18.67 28.32 4.37
N VAL A 208 -18.51 29.63 4.53
CA VAL A 208 -17.23 30.27 4.87
C VAL A 208 -16.63 29.77 6.19
N SER A 209 -17.42 29.19 7.08
CA SER A 209 -16.96 28.65 8.37
C SER A 209 -15.90 27.54 8.23
N ILE A 210 -15.83 26.85 7.10
CA ILE A 210 -14.82 25.80 6.94
C ILE A 210 -13.41 26.31 6.75
N ILE A 211 -13.26 27.61 6.44
CA ILE A 211 -11.98 28.26 6.19
C ILE A 211 -11.68 29.45 7.13
N ASP A 212 -12.60 29.83 8.02
CA ASP A 212 -12.48 31.02 8.87
C ASP A 212 -11.50 30.85 10.06
N GLY A 213 -11.02 29.62 10.29
CA GLY A 213 -10.07 29.33 11.38
C GLY A 213 -10.70 29.23 12.77
N GLU A 214 -12.03 29.36 12.90
CA GLU A 214 -12.75 29.35 14.17
C GLU A 214 -13.40 27.98 14.44
N ASN A 215 -12.95 27.28 15.46
CA ASN A 215 -13.40 25.92 15.76
C ASN A 215 -14.85 25.82 16.28
N ASN A 216 -15.45 26.94 16.69
CA ASN A 216 -16.83 26.99 17.16
C ASN A 216 -17.84 27.37 16.07
N THR A 217 -17.34 27.66 14.88
CA THR A 217 -18.15 27.78 13.66
C THR A 217 -18.19 26.46 12.91
N TYR A 218 -19.10 26.32 11.96
CA TYR A 218 -19.24 25.15 11.10
C TYR A 218 -20.12 25.48 9.90
N TRP A 219 -19.97 24.76 8.82
CA TRP A 219 -20.93 24.75 7.75
C TRP A 219 -22.09 23.81 8.08
N GLY A 220 -23.32 24.27 7.97
CA GLY A 220 -24.52 23.48 8.11
C GLY A 220 -25.37 23.58 6.86
N THR A 221 -25.79 22.47 6.29
CA THR A 221 -26.76 22.44 5.19
C THR A 221 -28.13 22.91 5.67
N GLN A 222 -28.98 23.41 4.74
CA GLN A 222 -30.28 23.98 5.06
C GLN A 222 -31.22 22.95 5.72
N TRP A 223 -31.84 23.33 6.82
CA TRP A 223 -32.73 22.44 7.57
C TRP A 223 -34.02 23.08 8.13
N ARG A 224 -34.14 24.43 8.19
CA ARG A 224 -35.31 25.09 8.76
C ARG A 224 -36.50 25.09 7.82
N ASN A 225 -36.36 25.70 6.65
CA ASN A 225 -37.45 25.91 5.72
C ASN A 225 -37.48 24.87 4.60
N ALA A 226 -36.35 24.32 4.29
CA ALA A 226 -36.20 23.23 3.33
C ALA A 226 -35.22 22.23 3.94
N LYS A 227 -35.29 20.98 3.48
CA LYS A 227 -34.36 19.91 3.85
C LYS A 227 -33.91 19.20 2.59
N PRO A 228 -33.10 19.87 1.74
CA PRO A 228 -32.58 19.23 0.55
C PRO A 228 -31.78 17.98 0.95
N GLY A 229 -32.00 16.91 0.20
CA GLY A 229 -31.23 15.68 0.39
C GLY A 229 -29.82 15.78 -0.20
N PRO A 230 -28.97 14.77 0.05
CA PRO A 230 -27.68 14.68 -0.59
C PRO A 230 -27.80 14.55 -2.12
N PRO A 231 -26.74 14.82 -2.89
CA PRO A 231 -25.38 15.13 -2.40
C PRO A 231 -25.26 16.57 -1.86
N HIS A 232 -24.63 16.71 -0.72
CA HIS A 232 -24.18 18.01 -0.23
C HIS A 232 -22.74 18.23 -0.64
N TRP A 233 -22.40 19.44 -1.11
CA TRP A 233 -21.06 19.73 -1.59
C TRP A 233 -20.63 21.16 -1.27
N ILE A 234 -19.32 21.37 -1.21
CA ILE A 234 -18.68 22.65 -1.03
C ILE A 234 -17.40 22.70 -1.85
N ALA A 235 -17.17 23.81 -2.54
CA ALA A 235 -15.98 24.07 -3.32
C ALA A 235 -15.18 25.22 -2.70
N VAL A 236 -13.88 25.03 -2.57
CA VAL A 236 -12.93 25.99 -2.01
C VAL A 236 -11.94 26.40 -3.09
N ASP A 237 -11.85 27.71 -3.32
CA ASP A 237 -10.78 28.31 -4.11
C ASP A 237 -9.59 28.62 -3.18
N MET A 238 -8.44 28.05 -3.44
CA MET A 238 -7.22 28.23 -2.64
C MET A 238 -6.37 29.43 -3.13
N GLY A 239 -6.90 30.23 -4.07
CA GLY A 239 -6.27 31.44 -4.60
C GLY A 239 -5.14 31.22 -5.59
N ALA A 240 -4.56 30.03 -5.60
CA ALA A 240 -3.55 29.58 -6.57
C ALA A 240 -3.49 28.05 -6.56
N PRO A 241 -3.03 27.41 -7.64
CA PRO A 241 -2.82 25.97 -7.68
C PRO A 241 -1.90 25.53 -6.53
N LYS A 242 -2.32 24.50 -5.80
CA LYS A 242 -1.59 23.90 -4.68
C LYS A 242 -1.37 22.42 -4.95
N GLU A 243 -0.20 21.91 -4.57
CA GLU A 243 0.07 20.50 -4.56
C GLU A 243 -0.56 19.88 -3.31
N LEU A 244 -1.62 19.10 -3.51
CA LEU A 244 -2.39 18.48 -2.45
C LEU A 244 -1.95 17.04 -2.24
N HIS A 245 -1.55 16.72 -1.04
CA HIS A 245 -1.25 15.34 -0.60
C HIS A 245 -2.38 14.75 0.23
N GLY A 246 -3.26 15.59 0.74
CA GLY A 246 -4.34 15.17 1.60
C GLY A 246 -5.12 16.35 2.16
N LEU A 247 -6.01 16.05 3.09
CA LEU A 247 -6.91 17.00 3.69
C LEU A 247 -7.16 16.67 5.16
N THR A 248 -7.19 17.70 5.99
CA THR A 248 -7.70 17.58 7.36
C THR A 248 -9.12 18.11 7.41
N ILE A 249 -10.05 17.29 7.88
CA ILE A 249 -11.44 17.67 8.09
C ILE A 249 -11.72 17.69 9.59
N ARG A 250 -12.13 18.87 10.10
CA ARG A 250 -12.63 19.00 11.47
C ARG A 250 -14.17 18.88 11.46
N GLY A 251 -14.67 17.90 12.19
CA GLY A 251 -16.09 17.73 12.42
C GLY A 251 -16.62 18.72 13.43
N ARG A 252 -17.95 18.89 13.47
CA ARG A 252 -18.63 19.70 14.46
C ARG A 252 -18.55 19.06 15.85
N SER A 253 -18.24 19.84 16.88
CA SER A 253 -18.27 19.41 18.28
C SER A 253 -19.70 19.26 18.79
N ASP A 254 -19.87 18.47 19.85
CA ASP A 254 -21.14 18.29 20.55
C ASP A 254 -21.61 19.60 21.24
N LYS A 255 -20.64 20.38 21.73
CA LYS A 255 -20.85 21.69 22.35
C LYS A 255 -19.64 22.59 22.11
N GLU A 256 -19.83 23.88 22.31
CA GLU A 256 -18.79 24.90 22.16
C GLU A 256 -17.58 24.60 23.05
N GLY A 257 -16.37 24.72 22.47
CA GLY A 257 -15.11 24.48 23.19
C GLY A 257 -14.80 23.01 23.50
N SER A 258 -15.60 22.06 22.97
CA SER A 258 -15.40 20.62 23.18
C SER A 258 -14.63 20.00 22.04
N ASP A 259 -13.80 19.01 22.35
CA ASP A 259 -13.17 18.11 21.39
C ASP A 259 -13.94 16.78 21.22
N VAL A 260 -15.14 16.69 21.78
CA VAL A 260 -16.03 15.55 21.55
C VAL A 260 -16.82 15.79 20.26
N PRO A 261 -16.76 14.89 19.29
CA PRO A 261 -17.49 15.06 18.05
C PRO A 261 -18.99 14.93 18.28
N LYS A 262 -19.79 15.74 17.57
CA LYS A 262 -21.23 15.58 17.58
C LYS A 262 -21.61 14.19 17.06
N SER A 263 -22.57 13.54 17.72
CA SER A 263 -23.00 12.17 17.41
C SER A 263 -23.62 12.00 16.03
N SER A 264 -24.12 13.10 15.43
CA SER A 264 -24.74 13.10 14.11
C SER A 264 -24.47 14.39 13.35
N GLY A 265 -24.54 14.34 12.03
CA GLY A 265 -24.37 15.48 11.12
C GLY A 265 -22.93 15.78 10.73
N ASN A 266 -21.95 15.02 11.20
CA ASN A 266 -20.61 15.04 10.64
C ASN A 266 -20.54 14.07 9.47
N PRO A 267 -19.92 14.44 8.33
CA PRO A 267 -19.76 13.55 7.18
C PRO A 267 -18.95 12.33 7.56
N ARG A 268 -19.35 11.15 7.06
CA ARG A 268 -18.69 9.87 7.31
C ARG A 268 -18.08 9.31 6.05
N ILE A 269 -18.67 9.61 4.92
CA ILE A 269 -18.17 9.29 3.58
C ILE A 269 -18.21 10.58 2.80
N PHE A 270 -17.15 10.90 2.09
CA PHE A 270 -17.08 12.05 1.21
C PHE A 270 -16.11 11.80 0.06
N ASN A 271 -16.38 12.47 -1.04
CA ASN A 271 -15.50 12.54 -2.20
C ASN A 271 -14.66 13.80 -2.15
N ILE A 272 -13.44 13.70 -2.62
CA ILE A 272 -12.59 14.84 -2.95
C ILE A 272 -12.46 14.87 -4.47
N ASP A 273 -12.89 15.96 -5.07
CA ASP A 273 -12.67 16.26 -6.47
C ASP A 273 -11.80 17.51 -6.57
N VAL A 274 -10.99 17.60 -7.61
CA VAL A 274 -10.03 18.69 -7.83
C VAL A 274 -10.24 19.30 -9.22
N SER A 275 -10.00 20.61 -9.35
CA SER A 275 -10.21 21.35 -10.60
C SER A 275 -9.25 22.54 -10.69
N ASP A 276 -8.77 22.87 -11.88
CA ASP A 276 -7.96 24.06 -12.15
C ASP A 276 -8.80 25.25 -12.59
N ASP A 277 -10.06 25.03 -12.99
CA ASP A 277 -10.91 26.04 -13.64
C ASP A 277 -12.30 26.19 -13.00
N ASN A 278 -12.57 25.45 -11.90
CA ASN A 278 -13.87 25.39 -11.23
C ASN A 278 -15.02 24.95 -12.15
N GLN A 279 -14.73 24.27 -13.24
CA GLN A 279 -15.71 23.77 -14.22
C GLN A 279 -15.51 22.28 -14.49
N ASN A 280 -14.27 21.89 -14.73
CA ASN A 280 -13.89 20.50 -15.00
C ASN A 280 -13.30 19.87 -13.75
N TRP A 281 -14.00 18.91 -13.17
CA TRP A 281 -13.61 18.27 -11.91
C TRP A 281 -13.09 16.85 -12.15
N THR A 282 -11.96 16.54 -11.51
CA THR A 282 -11.36 15.20 -11.52
C THR A 282 -11.49 14.58 -10.15
N HIS A 283 -11.99 13.37 -10.08
CA HIS A 283 -12.11 12.62 -8.83
C HIS A 283 -10.73 12.27 -8.29
N ALA A 284 -10.43 12.72 -7.07
CA ALA A 284 -9.16 12.47 -6.39
C ALA A 284 -9.25 11.40 -5.29
N GLY A 285 -10.46 11.05 -4.85
CA GLY A 285 -10.65 9.95 -3.91
C GLY A 285 -11.97 10.00 -3.16
N THR A 286 -12.40 8.82 -2.69
CA THR A 286 -13.56 8.63 -1.79
C THR A 286 -13.05 8.15 -0.45
N PHE A 287 -13.43 8.83 0.62
CA PHE A 287 -12.92 8.59 1.96
C PHE A 287 -14.04 8.24 2.92
N THR A 288 -13.80 7.20 3.73
CA THR A 288 -14.64 6.86 4.87
C THR A 288 -13.88 7.19 6.14
N VAL A 289 -14.48 8.02 7.00
CA VAL A 289 -13.84 8.48 8.24
C VAL A 289 -14.65 8.08 9.48
N GLU A 290 -13.95 7.99 10.59
CA GLU A 290 -14.56 7.72 11.88
C GLU A 290 -15.20 8.99 12.46
N ASN A 291 -16.07 8.81 13.47
CA ASN A 291 -16.63 9.94 14.22
C ASN A 291 -15.60 10.48 15.21
N ARG A 292 -14.59 11.15 14.68
CA ARG A 292 -13.58 11.90 15.44
C ARG A 292 -13.76 13.38 15.20
N ILE A 293 -13.24 14.19 16.11
CA ILE A 293 -13.31 15.65 15.94
C ILE A 293 -12.44 16.10 14.76
N GLU A 294 -11.34 15.44 14.50
CA GLU A 294 -10.45 15.71 13.39
C GLU A 294 -10.05 14.41 12.70
N ASN A 295 -10.14 14.39 11.38
CA ASN A 295 -9.73 13.30 10.52
C ASN A 295 -8.74 13.82 9.48
N GLU A 296 -7.62 13.15 9.33
CA GLU A 296 -6.68 13.36 8.23
C GLU A 296 -6.86 12.27 7.20
N VAL A 297 -6.98 12.65 5.94
CA VAL A 297 -7.05 11.74 4.80
C VAL A 297 -5.96 12.12 3.80
N TYR A 298 -5.38 11.12 3.17
CA TYR A 298 -4.30 11.30 2.20
C TYR A 298 -4.74 10.74 0.85
N LEU A 299 -4.38 11.46 -0.21
CA LEU A 299 -4.67 11.06 -1.58
C LEU A 299 -3.72 9.93 -2.01
N ASP A 300 -4.21 9.04 -2.86
CA ASP A 300 -3.38 8.00 -3.49
C ASP A 300 -2.32 8.62 -4.42
N HIS A 301 -2.66 9.76 -5.04
CA HIS A 301 -1.77 10.58 -5.86
C HIS A 301 -1.94 12.04 -5.49
N LYS A 302 -0.83 12.78 -5.44
CA LYS A 302 -0.90 14.23 -5.27
C LYS A 302 -1.69 14.87 -6.42
N ALA A 303 -2.47 15.87 -6.08
CA ALA A 303 -3.26 16.64 -7.03
C ALA A 303 -2.82 18.11 -7.05
N LEU A 304 -2.91 18.76 -8.20
CA LEU A 304 -2.55 20.19 -8.34
C LEU A 304 -3.86 20.94 -8.63
N SER A 305 -4.47 21.64 -7.64
CA SER A 305 -5.77 22.27 -7.96
C SER A 305 -6.50 22.97 -6.82
N LEU A 306 -7.72 23.48 -7.15
CA LEU A 306 -8.82 23.82 -6.24
C LEU A 306 -9.45 22.53 -5.67
N ILE A 307 -10.11 22.60 -4.53
CA ILE A 307 -10.76 21.44 -3.89
C ILE A 307 -12.28 21.57 -3.94
N HIS A 308 -12.95 20.49 -4.32
CA HIS A 308 -14.39 20.27 -4.14
C HIS A 308 -14.61 19.05 -3.25
N ILE A 309 -15.44 19.18 -2.24
CA ILE A 309 -15.80 18.10 -1.32
C ILE A 309 -17.28 17.85 -1.46
N SER A 310 -17.69 16.61 -1.70
CA SER A 310 -19.10 16.23 -1.79
C SER A 310 -19.39 14.97 -0.99
N GLU A 311 -20.62 14.87 -0.48
CA GLU A 311 -21.18 13.59 -0.03
C GLU A 311 -21.58 12.78 -1.28
N PRO A 312 -21.35 11.46 -1.28
CA PRO A 312 -21.71 10.60 -2.39
C PRO A 312 -23.21 10.45 -2.59
#